data_b52a77758ac450a7c4dc9940de7960d5
#
_entry.id   b52a77758ac450a7c4dc9940de7960d5
#
_cell.length_a   1.000
_cell.length_b   1.000
_cell.length_c   1.000
_cell.angle_alpha   90.00
_cell.angle_beta   90.00
_cell.angle_gamma   90.00
#
_symmetry.space_group_name_H-M   'P 1'
#
loop_
_entity.id
_entity.type
_entity.pdbx_description
1 polymer ?
#
loop_
_entity_poly.entity_id
_entity_poly.type
_entity_poly.pdbx_seq_one_letter_code
_entity_poly.pdbx_strand_id
1 'polypeptide(L)'
;MASSEAPPALASGPVAWIRENLFSSIPNTVLTLLALYVIYVIVPPLVQFAFVDAVWSGTDRTACATEQQGGVQPNGWFGACWAYVGVYGEQFIYGRYPDEELWRVDIVGLLFFGALIPLLIPSAPFKRENIIFISVVFPVVALVLLTGGHFELNGFMPTGFLFEPGMVKFWVDYLILSAIVVGIAYAIARASDKDPMPGMRGAAIFMVGIAIIMAIFAVDFGLEHVPTDRWGGLLVTMVIAVTGIAVSLPIGIVLALGRRSHMPIVRFFSVVFIEFWRGVPLITVLFMSSVMLPLFLPEGVTFDKLLRALVGVAMFASAYMAEVVRGGLQAIPKGQFEGAMALGLNYNQMMRMIVMPQALKLVIPGIVNTFIGLFKDTTLVLIIGLFDFLGQIQSSFTDPTWATPVQALSAYLFAAFVYFVFCFGMSRYSIFMERRLDTGHR
;
A
#
# COMPACT_ATOMS: atom_id res chain seq x y z
N MET A 1 20.15 55.90 16.73
CA MET A 1 18.80 55.57 17.17
C MET A 1 17.93 55.56 15.91
N ALA A 2 17.75 54.40 15.27
CA ALA A 2 16.83 54.27 14.17
C ALA A 2 15.43 53.99 14.76
N SER A 3 14.50 54.91 14.52
CA SER A 3 13.11 54.76 14.90
C SER A 3 12.52 53.55 14.17
N SER A 4 12.14 52.48 14.89
CA SER A 4 11.32 51.42 14.37
C SER A 4 9.90 51.97 14.17
N GLU A 5 9.63 52.59 13.05
CA GLU A 5 8.26 52.83 12.63
C GLU A 5 7.56 51.47 12.47
N ALA A 6 6.52 51.28 13.27
CA ALA A 6 5.64 50.11 13.09
C ALA A 6 5.07 50.13 11.65
N PRO A 7 5.07 49.01 10.93
CA PRO A 7 4.52 48.97 9.58
C PRO A 7 3.07 49.46 9.60
N PRO A 8 2.65 50.26 8.60
CA PRO A 8 1.29 50.81 8.57
C PRO A 8 0.26 49.70 8.66
N ALA A 9 -0.86 49.94 9.33
CA ALA A 9 -1.91 48.94 9.63
C ALA A 9 -2.46 48.20 8.38
N LEU A 10 -2.21 48.69 7.17
CA LEU A 10 -2.47 48.03 5.89
C LEU A 10 -1.40 46.96 5.48
N ALA A 11 -0.27 46.89 6.21
CA ALA A 11 0.80 45.92 5.92
C ALA A 11 0.65 44.61 6.71
N SER A 12 -0.34 44.52 7.60
CA SER A 12 -0.65 43.28 8.33
C SER A 12 -2.15 43.04 8.30
N GLY A 13 -2.55 41.84 7.83
CA GLY A 13 -3.96 41.44 7.78
C GLY A 13 -4.34 40.71 6.48
N PRO A 14 -5.56 40.15 6.41
CA PRO A 14 -6.03 39.41 5.25
C PRO A 14 -5.96 40.20 3.93
N VAL A 15 -6.25 41.51 3.97
CA VAL A 15 -6.24 42.39 2.80
C VAL A 15 -4.82 42.60 2.29
N ALA A 16 -3.84 42.81 3.18
CA ALA A 16 -2.43 42.95 2.82
C ALA A 16 -1.93 41.62 2.18
N TRP A 17 -2.25 40.50 2.79
CA TRP A 17 -1.91 39.19 2.27
C TRP A 17 -2.47 38.95 0.86
N ILE A 18 -3.75 39.27 0.62
CA ILE A 18 -4.42 39.16 -0.69
C ILE A 18 -3.68 40.02 -1.72
N ARG A 19 -3.39 41.29 -1.37
CA ARG A 19 -2.70 42.22 -2.27
C ARG A 19 -1.29 41.73 -2.62
N GLU A 20 -0.52 41.26 -1.65
CA GLU A 20 0.85 40.82 -1.83
C GLU A 20 0.96 39.48 -2.56
N ASN A 21 0.04 38.56 -2.33
CA ASN A 21 0.16 37.19 -2.88
C ASN A 21 -0.68 36.98 -4.13
N LEU A 22 -1.83 37.64 -4.26
CA LEU A 22 -2.74 37.41 -5.38
C LEU A 22 -2.71 38.56 -6.42
N PHE A 23 -2.40 39.76 -6.01
CA PHE A 23 -2.45 40.98 -6.87
C PHE A 23 -1.14 41.76 -6.85
N SER A 24 -0.02 41.13 -6.57
CA SER A 24 1.29 41.79 -6.44
C SER A 24 1.86 42.30 -7.77
N SER A 25 1.45 41.74 -8.91
CA SER A 25 1.90 42.11 -10.25
C SER A 25 0.82 41.86 -11.30
N ILE A 26 0.94 42.45 -12.49
CA ILE A 26 0.00 42.22 -13.60
C ILE A 26 -0.11 40.72 -13.93
N PRO A 27 0.98 39.93 -14.08
CA PRO A 27 0.88 38.50 -14.32
C PRO A 27 0.16 37.75 -13.18
N ASN A 28 0.46 38.06 -11.91
CA ASN A 28 -0.21 37.44 -10.78
C ASN A 28 -1.70 37.78 -10.72
N THR A 29 -2.07 39.01 -11.05
CA THR A 29 -3.48 39.44 -11.16
C THR A 29 -4.21 38.64 -12.25
N VAL A 30 -3.62 38.49 -13.43
CA VAL A 30 -4.21 37.70 -14.54
C VAL A 30 -4.37 36.24 -14.14
N LEU A 31 -3.34 35.63 -13.53
CA LEU A 31 -3.40 34.25 -13.05
C LEU A 31 -4.47 34.07 -11.95
N THR A 32 -4.58 35.01 -11.04
CA THR A 32 -5.59 34.98 -9.99
C THR A 32 -7.01 35.08 -10.56
N LEU A 33 -7.25 35.99 -11.50
CA LEU A 33 -8.55 36.12 -12.16
C LEU A 33 -8.90 34.88 -12.98
N LEU A 34 -7.92 34.30 -13.68
CA LEU A 34 -8.10 33.04 -14.41
C LEU A 34 -8.45 31.90 -13.45
N ALA A 35 -7.73 31.78 -12.33
CA ALA A 35 -8.00 30.76 -11.31
C ALA A 35 -9.40 30.92 -10.71
N LEU A 36 -9.80 32.16 -10.37
CA LEU A 36 -11.15 32.44 -9.86
C LEU A 36 -12.24 32.12 -10.90
N TYR A 37 -11.98 32.43 -12.16
CA TYR A 37 -12.90 32.07 -13.25
C TYR A 37 -13.05 30.54 -13.36
N VAL A 38 -11.95 29.81 -13.35
CA VAL A 38 -11.96 28.32 -13.39
C VAL A 38 -12.72 27.75 -12.17
N ILE A 39 -12.47 28.28 -10.97
CA ILE A 39 -13.20 27.90 -9.75
C ILE A 39 -14.69 28.17 -9.92
N TYR A 40 -15.06 29.35 -10.41
CA TYR A 40 -16.45 29.74 -10.62
C TYR A 40 -17.18 28.85 -11.65
N VAL A 41 -16.48 28.41 -12.70
CA VAL A 41 -17.05 27.55 -13.73
C VAL A 41 -17.19 26.10 -13.29
N ILE A 42 -16.25 25.61 -12.45
CA ILE A 42 -16.19 24.18 -12.07
C ILE A 42 -16.90 23.91 -10.74
N VAL A 43 -16.67 24.72 -9.71
CA VAL A 43 -17.13 24.40 -8.35
C VAL A 43 -18.65 24.49 -8.19
N PRO A 44 -19.35 25.55 -8.64
CA PRO A 44 -20.79 25.64 -8.47
C PRO A 44 -21.56 24.47 -9.16
N PRO A 45 -21.30 24.13 -10.43
CA PRO A 45 -21.95 22.97 -11.06
C PRO A 45 -21.68 21.64 -10.35
N LEU A 46 -20.44 21.47 -9.85
CA LEU A 46 -20.07 20.28 -9.09
C LEU A 46 -20.83 20.19 -7.76
N VAL A 47 -20.92 21.32 -7.03
CA VAL A 47 -21.68 21.40 -5.76
C VAL A 47 -23.18 21.18 -6.03
N GLN A 48 -23.70 21.78 -7.09
CA GLN A 48 -25.09 21.58 -7.50
C GLN A 48 -25.37 20.11 -7.80
N PHE A 49 -24.55 19.48 -8.64
CA PHE A 49 -24.65 18.05 -8.97
C PHE A 49 -24.55 17.16 -7.72
N ALA A 50 -23.52 17.39 -6.90
CA ALA A 50 -23.15 16.48 -5.81
C ALA A 50 -24.07 16.61 -4.57
N PHE A 51 -24.67 17.80 -4.32
CA PHE A 51 -25.37 18.08 -3.07
C PHE A 51 -26.76 18.67 -3.26
N VAL A 52 -26.92 19.66 -4.16
CA VAL A 52 -28.19 20.40 -4.27
C VAL A 52 -29.25 19.58 -5.01
N ASP A 53 -28.89 19.07 -6.19
CA ASP A 53 -29.79 18.27 -7.03
C ASP A 53 -29.66 16.76 -6.75
N ALA A 54 -28.92 16.39 -5.70
CA ALA A 54 -28.61 14.99 -5.40
C ALA A 54 -29.80 14.25 -4.80
N VAL A 55 -29.97 12.99 -5.19
CA VAL A 55 -30.94 12.05 -4.63
C VAL A 55 -30.25 11.14 -3.61
N TRP A 56 -30.67 11.23 -2.35
CA TRP A 56 -30.04 10.55 -1.22
C TRP A 56 -30.71 9.23 -0.85
N SER A 57 -31.98 9.02 -1.24
CA SER A 57 -32.76 7.82 -0.92
C SER A 57 -33.57 7.34 -2.11
N GLY A 58 -33.68 6.04 -2.26
CA GLY A 58 -34.41 5.38 -3.33
C GLY A 58 -34.14 3.87 -3.33
N THR A 59 -35.03 3.09 -3.93
CA THR A 59 -34.93 1.63 -3.98
C THR A 59 -34.48 1.10 -5.34
N ASP A 60 -34.63 1.91 -6.38
CA ASP A 60 -34.29 1.56 -7.76
C ASP A 60 -33.96 2.80 -8.60
N ARG A 61 -33.69 2.57 -9.90
CA ARG A 61 -33.30 3.61 -10.86
C ARG A 61 -34.34 4.73 -11.02
N THR A 62 -35.61 4.47 -10.72
CA THR A 62 -36.70 5.48 -10.94
C THR A 62 -36.48 6.71 -10.08
N ALA A 63 -35.87 6.54 -8.91
CA ALA A 63 -35.50 7.64 -8.01
C ALA A 63 -34.48 8.62 -8.63
N CYS A 64 -33.59 8.14 -9.51
CA CYS A 64 -32.51 8.88 -10.13
C CYS A 64 -32.65 9.00 -11.67
N ALA A 65 -33.82 8.79 -12.19
CA ALA A 65 -34.14 8.93 -13.60
C ALA A 65 -35.19 10.04 -13.83
N THR A 66 -35.11 10.70 -14.97
CA THR A 66 -36.13 11.71 -15.38
C THR A 66 -37.42 11.04 -15.81
N GLU A 67 -38.51 11.81 -15.87
CA GLU A 67 -39.81 11.33 -16.37
C GLU A 67 -39.69 10.70 -17.77
N GLN A 68 -38.89 11.30 -18.66
CA GLN A 68 -38.62 10.74 -20.01
C GLN A 68 -37.89 9.40 -19.97
N GLN A 69 -37.13 9.11 -18.90
CA GLN A 69 -36.43 7.86 -18.67
C GLN A 69 -37.27 6.86 -17.85
N GLY A 70 -38.49 7.21 -17.52
CA GLY A 70 -39.41 6.39 -16.71
C GLY A 70 -39.18 6.54 -15.20
N GLY A 71 -38.65 7.66 -14.75
CA GLY A 71 -38.38 7.97 -13.33
C GLY A 71 -39.28 9.09 -12.80
N VAL A 72 -38.91 9.63 -11.63
CA VAL A 72 -39.69 10.66 -10.90
C VAL A 72 -39.04 12.06 -10.96
N GLN A 73 -37.85 12.18 -11.51
CA GLN A 73 -37.13 13.46 -11.57
C GLN A 73 -37.64 14.30 -12.77
N PRO A 74 -37.70 15.64 -12.64
CA PRO A 74 -38.12 16.50 -13.71
C PRO A 74 -37.22 16.40 -14.94
N ASN A 75 -37.79 16.67 -16.13
CA ASN A 75 -37.00 16.65 -17.37
C ASN A 75 -35.87 17.71 -17.31
N GLY A 76 -34.64 17.30 -17.66
CA GLY A 76 -33.47 18.14 -17.57
C GLY A 76 -32.73 18.07 -16.20
N TRP A 77 -33.27 17.29 -15.25
CA TRP A 77 -32.56 17.05 -13.98
C TRP A 77 -31.18 16.37 -14.22
N PHE A 78 -30.18 16.86 -13.51
CA PHE A 78 -28.84 16.33 -13.55
C PHE A 78 -28.20 16.44 -12.15
N GLY A 79 -28.41 15.43 -11.32
CA GLY A 79 -27.93 15.37 -9.94
C GLY A 79 -27.29 14.01 -9.61
N ALA A 80 -26.48 13.98 -8.54
CA ALA A 80 -25.87 12.74 -8.09
C ALA A 80 -26.89 11.77 -7.50
N CYS A 81 -26.75 10.49 -7.80
CA CYS A 81 -27.55 9.42 -7.24
C CYS A 81 -26.85 8.75 -6.07
N TRP A 82 -26.90 9.36 -4.88
CA TRP A 82 -26.32 8.79 -3.66
C TRP A 82 -27.12 7.59 -3.13
N ALA A 83 -28.42 7.50 -3.46
CA ALA A 83 -29.23 6.31 -3.17
C ALA A 83 -28.59 5.03 -3.73
N TYR A 84 -28.13 5.08 -4.98
CA TYR A 84 -27.39 3.98 -5.60
C TYR A 84 -26.10 3.62 -4.83
N VAL A 85 -25.30 4.63 -4.47
CA VAL A 85 -24.07 4.43 -3.69
C VAL A 85 -24.38 3.83 -2.31
N GLY A 86 -25.48 4.23 -1.69
CA GLY A 86 -25.94 3.67 -0.43
C GLY A 86 -26.29 2.19 -0.51
N VAL A 87 -27.00 1.77 -1.56
CA VAL A 87 -27.42 0.37 -1.78
C VAL A 87 -26.19 -0.52 -2.08
N TYR A 88 -25.24 -0.02 -2.87
CA TYR A 88 -24.03 -0.79 -3.21
C TYR A 88 -22.87 -0.59 -2.22
N GLY A 89 -23.07 0.16 -1.14
CA GLY A 89 -22.01 0.53 -0.20
C GLY A 89 -21.27 -0.67 0.39
N GLU A 90 -22.00 -1.69 0.82
CA GLU A 90 -21.40 -2.94 1.30
C GLU A 90 -20.57 -3.62 0.23
N GLN A 91 -21.10 -3.76 -0.96
CA GLN A 91 -20.39 -4.37 -2.07
C GLN A 91 -19.13 -3.57 -2.46
N PHE A 92 -19.15 -2.25 -2.37
CA PHE A 92 -17.99 -1.40 -2.64
C PHE A 92 -16.89 -1.56 -1.58
N ILE A 93 -17.26 -1.90 -0.35
CA ILE A 93 -16.32 -2.10 0.75
C ILE A 93 -15.80 -3.54 0.80
N TYR A 94 -16.69 -4.52 0.77
CA TYR A 94 -16.37 -5.93 1.03
C TYR A 94 -16.28 -6.79 -0.24
N GLY A 95 -16.75 -6.29 -1.38
CA GLY A 95 -16.84 -7.04 -2.64
C GLY A 95 -17.99 -8.03 -2.62
N ARG A 96 -17.65 -9.30 -2.84
CA ARG A 96 -18.59 -10.43 -2.80
C ARG A 96 -18.37 -11.33 -1.59
N TYR A 97 -17.79 -10.77 -0.54
CA TYR A 97 -17.59 -11.49 0.72
C TYR A 97 -18.95 -11.92 1.29
N PRO A 98 -19.10 -13.15 1.87
CA PRO A 98 -20.38 -13.61 2.38
C PRO A 98 -20.91 -12.70 3.49
N ASP A 99 -22.19 -12.34 3.42
CA ASP A 99 -22.82 -11.38 4.35
C ASP A 99 -22.76 -11.86 5.82
N GLU A 100 -22.90 -13.16 6.05
CA GLU A 100 -22.84 -13.77 7.39
C GLU A 100 -21.45 -13.64 8.03
N GLU A 101 -20.41 -13.40 7.21
CA GLU A 101 -19.02 -13.40 7.61
C GLU A 101 -18.35 -12.02 7.57
N LEU A 102 -19.09 -10.96 7.23
CA LEU A 102 -18.58 -9.58 7.16
C LEU A 102 -17.90 -9.10 8.43
N TRP A 103 -18.38 -9.59 9.59
CA TRP A 103 -17.80 -9.30 10.91
C TRP A 103 -16.29 -9.60 10.98
N ARG A 104 -15.79 -10.58 10.20
CA ARG A 104 -14.35 -10.92 10.14
C ARG A 104 -13.56 -9.78 9.51
N VAL A 105 -14.07 -9.21 8.42
CA VAL A 105 -13.46 -8.08 7.73
C VAL A 105 -13.43 -6.85 8.63
N ASP A 106 -14.54 -6.61 9.36
CA ASP A 106 -14.64 -5.50 10.31
C ASP A 106 -13.63 -5.64 11.46
N ILE A 107 -13.50 -6.84 12.03
CA ILE A 107 -12.48 -7.10 13.07
C ILE A 107 -11.07 -6.89 12.53
N VAL A 108 -10.77 -7.37 11.32
CA VAL A 108 -9.46 -7.15 10.70
C VAL A 108 -9.19 -5.66 10.48
N GLY A 109 -10.18 -4.91 9.99
CA GLY A 109 -10.10 -3.46 9.85
C GLY A 109 -9.86 -2.75 11.20
N LEU A 110 -10.62 -3.14 12.22
CA LEU A 110 -10.50 -2.57 13.56
C LEU A 110 -9.12 -2.86 14.18
N LEU A 111 -8.61 -4.08 14.05
CA LEU A 111 -7.28 -4.45 14.51
C LEU A 111 -6.19 -3.69 13.77
N PHE A 112 -6.33 -3.54 12.44
CA PHE A 112 -5.38 -2.78 11.63
C PHE A 112 -5.32 -1.31 12.04
N PHE A 113 -6.46 -0.61 12.05
CA PHE A 113 -6.48 0.80 12.42
C PHE A 113 -6.19 1.00 13.91
N GLY A 114 -6.61 0.08 14.77
CA GLY A 114 -6.30 0.09 16.20
C GLY A 114 -4.79 -0.01 16.49
N ALA A 115 -4.05 -0.77 15.68
CA ALA A 115 -2.60 -0.85 15.76
C ALA A 115 -1.89 0.28 15.02
N LEU A 116 -2.42 0.72 13.88
CA LEU A 116 -1.81 1.75 13.05
C LEU A 116 -1.88 3.15 13.71
N ILE A 117 -3.05 3.53 14.25
CA ILE A 117 -3.26 4.88 14.84
C ILE A 117 -2.23 5.18 15.93
N PRO A 118 -1.98 4.31 16.93
CA PRO A 118 -0.93 4.56 17.94
C PRO A 118 0.48 4.67 17.34
N LEU A 119 0.78 3.97 16.24
CA LEU A 119 2.06 4.11 15.56
C LEU A 119 2.23 5.49 14.91
N LEU A 120 1.14 6.04 14.37
CA LEU A 120 1.13 7.36 13.76
C LEU A 120 1.26 8.50 14.79
N ILE A 121 0.85 8.27 16.06
CA ILE A 121 0.96 9.27 17.13
C ILE A 121 2.37 9.20 17.74
N PRO A 122 3.24 10.21 17.55
CA PRO A 122 4.63 10.12 18.01
C PRO A 122 4.82 9.94 19.52
N SER A 123 3.87 10.44 20.35
CA SER A 123 3.90 10.35 21.81
C SER A 123 3.27 9.08 22.38
N ALA A 124 2.65 8.23 21.56
CA ALA A 124 2.00 7.02 22.03
C ALA A 124 3.03 6.04 22.66
N PRO A 125 2.69 5.41 23.79
CA PRO A 125 3.50 4.38 24.41
C PRO A 125 3.45 3.06 23.60
N PHE A 126 4.26 2.07 24.02
CA PHE A 126 4.24 0.70 23.47
C PHE A 126 4.44 0.58 21.95
N LYS A 127 5.26 1.47 21.35
CA LYS A 127 5.51 1.47 19.91
C LYS A 127 6.18 0.19 19.41
N ARG A 128 7.12 -0.34 20.20
CA ARG A 128 7.85 -1.57 19.84
C ARG A 128 6.89 -2.76 19.78
N GLU A 129 6.04 -2.91 20.77
CA GLU A 129 5.04 -3.97 20.87
C GLU A 129 4.04 -3.87 19.72
N ASN A 130 3.63 -2.65 19.40
CA ASN A 130 2.70 -2.38 18.32
C ASN A 130 3.31 -2.63 16.93
N ILE A 131 4.60 -2.34 16.74
CA ILE A 131 5.33 -2.70 15.51
C ILE A 131 5.40 -4.22 15.36
N ILE A 132 5.73 -4.94 16.44
CA ILE A 132 5.76 -6.41 16.43
C ILE A 132 4.37 -6.97 16.11
N PHE A 133 3.34 -6.42 16.74
CA PHE A 133 1.96 -6.83 16.48
C PHE A 133 1.59 -6.65 15.01
N ILE A 134 1.73 -5.44 14.44
CA ILE A 134 1.29 -5.15 13.07
C ILE A 134 2.14 -5.85 12.00
N SER A 135 3.41 -6.17 12.31
CA SER A 135 4.31 -6.79 11.35
C SER A 135 4.34 -8.32 11.40
N VAL A 136 3.98 -8.94 12.53
CA VAL A 136 4.09 -10.39 12.74
C VAL A 136 2.75 -11.01 13.08
N VAL A 137 2.06 -10.50 14.10
CA VAL A 137 0.82 -11.10 14.62
C VAL A 137 -0.36 -10.78 13.69
N PHE A 138 -0.52 -9.51 13.36
CA PHE A 138 -1.65 -9.04 12.54
C PHE A 138 -1.76 -9.74 11.17
N PRO A 139 -0.69 -9.92 10.36
CA PRO A 139 -0.83 -10.61 9.07
C PRO A 139 -1.32 -12.05 9.20
N VAL A 140 -0.88 -12.76 10.26
CA VAL A 140 -1.32 -14.14 10.53
C VAL A 140 -2.79 -14.16 10.94
N VAL A 141 -3.17 -13.30 11.89
CA VAL A 141 -4.56 -13.20 12.36
C VAL A 141 -5.49 -12.74 11.22
N ALA A 142 -5.08 -11.74 10.44
CA ALA A 142 -5.86 -11.25 9.32
C ALA A 142 -6.07 -12.33 8.25
N LEU A 143 -5.03 -13.09 7.91
CA LEU A 143 -5.16 -14.15 6.93
C LEU A 143 -6.10 -15.26 7.41
N VAL A 144 -5.97 -15.71 8.68
CA VAL A 144 -6.86 -16.72 9.26
C VAL A 144 -8.30 -16.23 9.30
N LEU A 145 -8.55 -15.00 9.76
CA LEU A 145 -9.91 -14.45 9.81
C LEU A 145 -10.52 -14.29 8.41
N LEU A 146 -9.77 -13.73 7.46
CA LEU A 146 -10.31 -13.44 6.13
C LEU A 146 -10.52 -14.68 5.28
N THR A 147 -9.71 -15.74 5.44
CA THR A 147 -9.84 -16.99 4.66
C THR A 147 -10.61 -18.09 5.38
N GLY A 148 -10.72 -18.02 6.72
CA GLY A 148 -11.23 -19.10 7.56
C GLY A 148 -10.15 -20.07 8.06
N GLY A 149 -8.90 -19.94 7.63
CA GLY A 149 -7.84 -20.90 7.96
C GLY A 149 -8.01 -22.23 7.19
N HIS A 150 -7.59 -23.35 7.80
CA HIS A 150 -7.71 -24.70 7.24
C HIS A 150 -7.08 -24.85 5.85
N PHE A 151 -5.87 -24.31 5.68
CA PHE A 151 -5.16 -24.46 4.42
C PHE A 151 -4.66 -25.89 4.22
N GLU A 152 -4.96 -26.46 3.08
CA GLU A 152 -4.38 -27.74 2.68
C GLU A 152 -2.90 -27.55 2.35
N LEU A 153 -2.03 -28.06 3.22
CA LEU A 153 -0.58 -28.04 3.02
C LEU A 153 -0.19 -29.23 2.15
N ASN A 154 -0.05 -28.99 0.85
CA ASN A 154 0.46 -29.97 -0.09
C ASN A 154 1.97 -29.78 -0.30
N GLY A 155 2.70 -30.86 -0.55
CA GLY A 155 4.14 -30.78 -0.84
C GLY A 155 4.43 -29.95 -2.09
N PHE A 156 5.59 -29.29 -2.12
CA PHE A 156 5.99 -28.35 -3.18
C PHE A 156 7.27 -28.75 -3.94
N MET A 157 8.00 -29.77 -3.47
CA MET A 157 9.16 -30.32 -4.17
C MET A 157 8.77 -31.50 -5.07
N PRO A 158 9.56 -31.83 -6.11
CA PRO A 158 9.33 -32.98 -6.99
C PRO A 158 9.69 -34.31 -6.31
N THR A 159 9.27 -34.48 -5.06
CA THR A 159 9.48 -35.69 -4.23
C THR A 159 8.28 -36.64 -4.30
N GLY A 160 7.39 -36.48 -5.28
CA GLY A 160 6.16 -37.24 -5.46
C GLY A 160 6.36 -38.73 -5.72
N PHE A 161 7.59 -39.16 -6.05
CA PHE A 161 7.94 -40.57 -6.14
C PHE A 161 8.16 -41.26 -4.78
N LEU A 162 8.31 -40.48 -3.68
CA LEU A 162 8.51 -41.00 -2.32
C LEU A 162 7.28 -40.81 -1.43
N PHE A 163 6.52 -39.77 -1.65
CA PHE A 163 5.37 -39.43 -0.82
C PHE A 163 4.21 -38.93 -1.68
N GLU A 164 3.00 -39.35 -1.37
CA GLU A 164 1.78 -38.82 -1.96
C GLU A 164 1.55 -37.36 -1.50
N PRO A 165 0.89 -36.53 -2.33
CA PRO A 165 0.52 -35.18 -1.94
C PRO A 165 -0.24 -35.15 -0.60
N GLY A 166 0.12 -34.22 0.27
CA GLY A 166 -0.53 -34.07 1.56
C GLY A 166 0.39 -33.49 2.64
N MET A 167 -0.12 -33.37 3.85
CA MET A 167 0.56 -32.73 4.98
C MET A 167 1.92 -33.37 5.31
N VAL A 168 2.03 -34.69 5.23
CA VAL A 168 3.30 -35.41 5.50
C VAL A 168 4.36 -35.00 4.49
N LYS A 169 4.02 -35.02 3.19
CA LYS A 169 4.92 -34.58 2.12
C LYS A 169 5.33 -33.12 2.30
N PHE A 170 4.40 -32.23 2.64
CA PHE A 170 4.72 -30.83 2.91
C PHE A 170 5.78 -30.66 3.99
N TRP A 171 5.63 -31.33 5.14
CA TRP A 171 6.61 -31.21 6.22
C TRP A 171 7.97 -31.84 5.88
N VAL A 172 7.99 -32.92 5.10
CA VAL A 172 9.26 -33.49 4.58
C VAL A 172 9.96 -32.52 3.65
N ASP A 173 9.25 -31.97 2.67
CA ASP A 173 9.78 -30.97 1.73
C ASP A 173 10.27 -29.72 2.48
N TYR A 174 9.53 -29.29 3.52
CA TYR A 174 9.88 -28.17 4.37
C TYR A 174 11.15 -28.43 5.20
N LEU A 175 11.33 -29.62 5.74
CA LEU A 175 12.56 -29.99 6.47
C LEU A 175 13.76 -30.03 5.53
N ILE A 176 13.61 -30.55 4.31
CA ILE A 176 14.67 -30.50 3.29
C ILE A 176 15.05 -29.06 2.96
N LEU A 177 14.06 -28.19 2.71
CA LEU A 177 14.31 -26.78 2.45
C LEU A 177 15.01 -26.10 3.63
N SER A 178 14.57 -26.38 4.86
CA SER A 178 15.18 -25.85 6.06
C SER A 178 16.65 -26.26 6.21
N ALA A 179 16.96 -27.53 5.93
CA ALA A 179 18.33 -28.03 5.93
C ALA A 179 19.19 -27.34 4.88
N ILE A 180 18.65 -27.10 3.67
CA ILE A 180 19.34 -26.37 2.60
C ILE A 180 19.62 -24.93 3.03
N VAL A 181 18.65 -24.20 3.59
CA VAL A 181 18.80 -22.81 4.02
C VAL A 181 19.85 -22.68 5.11
N VAL A 182 19.83 -23.57 6.13
CA VAL A 182 20.83 -23.61 7.19
C VAL A 182 22.21 -23.99 6.64
N GLY A 183 22.27 -24.95 5.70
CA GLY A 183 23.50 -25.33 5.00
C GLY A 183 24.13 -24.19 4.20
N ILE A 184 23.31 -23.41 3.49
CA ILE A 184 23.76 -22.19 2.78
C ILE A 184 24.29 -21.16 3.77
N ALA A 185 23.63 -20.93 4.91
CA ALA A 185 24.10 -20.01 5.95
C ALA A 185 25.48 -20.44 6.51
N TYR A 186 25.66 -21.76 6.71
CA TYR A 186 26.95 -22.34 7.10
C TYR A 186 28.03 -22.10 6.03
N ALA A 187 27.74 -22.40 4.76
CA ALA A 187 28.68 -22.25 3.65
C ALA A 187 29.11 -20.79 3.46
N ILE A 188 28.18 -19.84 3.54
CA ILE A 188 28.48 -18.39 3.45
C ILE A 188 29.38 -17.94 4.59
N ALA A 189 29.09 -18.36 5.82
CA ALA A 189 29.90 -17.99 6.98
C ALA A 189 31.34 -18.53 6.85
N ARG A 190 31.48 -19.80 6.44
CA ARG A 190 32.80 -20.43 6.19
C ARG A 190 33.57 -19.75 5.06
N ALA A 191 32.90 -19.44 3.96
CA ALA A 191 33.54 -18.71 2.84
C ALA A 191 33.98 -17.30 3.23
N SER A 192 33.36 -16.72 4.27
CA SER A 192 33.71 -15.39 4.81
C SER A 192 34.66 -15.43 5.99
N ASP A 193 35.22 -16.59 6.32
CA ASP A 193 36.10 -16.84 7.47
C ASP A 193 35.49 -16.34 8.82
N LYS A 194 34.18 -16.54 8.99
CA LYS A 194 33.43 -16.19 10.19
C LYS A 194 32.92 -17.42 10.92
N ASP A 195 32.66 -17.27 12.21
CA ASP A 195 31.94 -18.31 12.98
C ASP A 195 30.57 -18.57 12.34
N PRO A 196 30.29 -19.83 11.90
CA PRO A 196 29.02 -20.16 11.26
C PRO A 196 27.83 -20.22 12.24
N MET A 197 28.09 -20.37 13.53
CA MET A 197 27.06 -20.64 14.53
C MET A 197 25.96 -19.54 14.60
N PRO A 198 26.28 -18.23 14.61
CA PRO A 198 25.26 -17.17 14.66
C PRO A 198 24.38 -17.17 13.40
N GLY A 199 24.96 -17.38 12.22
CA GLY A 199 24.23 -17.45 10.96
C GLY A 199 23.28 -18.64 10.90
N MET A 200 23.75 -19.81 11.29
CA MET A 200 22.94 -21.04 11.35
C MET A 200 21.78 -20.91 12.35
N ARG A 201 22.06 -20.36 13.55
CA ARG A 201 21.01 -20.11 14.56
C ARG A 201 19.94 -19.14 14.03
N GLY A 202 20.36 -18.05 13.40
CA GLY A 202 19.44 -17.10 12.77
C GLY A 202 18.56 -17.75 11.69
N ALA A 203 19.16 -18.53 10.80
CA ALA A 203 18.44 -19.26 9.77
C ALA A 203 17.48 -20.30 10.37
N ALA A 204 17.92 -21.07 11.36
CA ALA A 204 17.06 -22.05 12.04
C ALA A 204 15.87 -21.40 12.75
N ILE A 205 16.08 -20.30 13.51
CA ILE A 205 15.00 -19.56 14.17
C ILE A 205 14.00 -19.03 13.14
N PHE A 206 14.49 -18.50 12.02
CA PHE A 206 13.64 -18.01 10.93
C PHE A 206 12.77 -19.13 10.34
N MET A 207 13.37 -20.29 10.05
CA MET A 207 12.64 -21.45 9.53
C MET A 207 11.63 -21.98 10.55
N VAL A 208 11.98 -22.07 11.84
CA VAL A 208 11.02 -22.44 12.89
C VAL A 208 9.86 -21.45 12.96
N GLY A 209 10.10 -20.16 12.84
CA GLY A 209 9.05 -19.13 12.79
C GLY A 209 8.08 -19.34 11.63
N ILE A 210 8.59 -19.64 10.43
CA ILE A 210 7.74 -19.98 9.27
C ILE A 210 6.97 -21.27 9.52
N ALA A 211 7.59 -22.31 10.10
CA ALA A 211 6.91 -23.57 10.42
C ALA A 211 5.71 -23.35 11.35
N ILE A 212 5.88 -22.52 12.39
CA ILE A 212 4.81 -22.17 13.31
C ILE A 212 3.65 -21.46 12.58
N ILE A 213 3.97 -20.51 11.69
CA ILE A 213 2.96 -19.80 10.88
C ILE A 213 2.21 -20.78 9.98
N MET A 214 2.92 -21.68 9.27
CA MET A 214 2.30 -22.70 8.42
C MET A 214 1.43 -23.67 9.25
N ALA A 215 1.90 -24.07 10.43
CA ALA A 215 1.11 -24.91 11.33
C ALA A 215 -0.19 -24.22 11.78
N ILE A 216 -0.13 -22.91 12.09
CA ILE A 216 -1.32 -22.11 12.44
C ILE A 216 -2.31 -22.09 11.27
N PHE A 217 -1.84 -21.91 10.05
CA PHE A 217 -2.70 -21.88 8.86
C PHE A 217 -3.37 -23.22 8.57
N ALA A 218 -2.74 -24.34 8.95
CA ALA A 218 -3.31 -25.68 8.80
C ALA A 218 -4.36 -26.04 9.88
N VAL A 219 -4.47 -25.26 10.97
CA VAL A 219 -5.47 -25.50 12.03
C VAL A 219 -6.86 -25.15 11.49
N ASP A 220 -7.83 -26.02 11.77
CA ASP A 220 -9.25 -25.73 11.60
C ASP A 220 -9.75 -24.93 12.81
N PHE A 221 -10.10 -23.67 12.57
CA PHE A 221 -10.67 -22.78 13.60
C PHE A 221 -12.20 -22.84 13.66
N GLY A 222 -12.84 -23.74 12.89
CA GLY A 222 -14.29 -23.80 12.77
C GLY A 222 -14.90 -22.62 12.02
N LEU A 223 -14.09 -21.88 11.24
CA LEU A 223 -14.55 -20.77 10.43
C LEU A 223 -14.84 -21.26 9.01
N GLU A 224 -15.92 -20.77 8.40
CA GLU A 224 -16.22 -21.06 7.01
C GLU A 224 -15.09 -20.56 6.10
N HIS A 225 -14.68 -21.41 5.15
CA HIS A 225 -13.63 -21.02 4.19
C HIS A 225 -14.17 -20.04 3.15
N VAL A 226 -13.55 -18.85 3.10
CA VAL A 226 -13.87 -17.81 2.12
C VAL A 226 -12.70 -17.66 1.13
N PRO A 227 -12.86 -18.15 -0.11
CA PRO A 227 -11.81 -18.05 -1.10
C PRO A 227 -11.59 -16.59 -1.55
N THR A 228 -10.37 -16.27 -1.93
CA THR A 228 -9.95 -14.90 -2.26
C THR A 228 -10.61 -14.32 -3.51
N ASP A 229 -11.20 -15.15 -4.37
CA ASP A 229 -11.97 -14.73 -5.54
C ASP A 229 -13.32 -14.05 -5.18
N ARG A 230 -13.80 -14.27 -3.95
CA ARG A 230 -14.94 -13.55 -3.39
C ARG A 230 -14.56 -12.21 -2.74
N TRP A 231 -13.27 -11.98 -2.50
CA TRP A 231 -12.83 -10.71 -1.95
C TRP A 231 -12.92 -9.61 -3.01
N GLY A 232 -13.27 -8.42 -2.59
CA GLY A 232 -13.39 -7.30 -3.52
C GLY A 232 -13.46 -5.95 -2.81
N GLY A 233 -13.68 -4.91 -3.58
CA GLY A 233 -13.89 -3.58 -3.06
C GLY A 233 -12.68 -3.02 -2.30
N LEU A 234 -12.98 -2.22 -1.29
CA LEU A 234 -11.97 -1.58 -0.44
C LEU A 234 -11.12 -2.62 0.31
N LEU A 235 -11.68 -3.79 0.65
CA LEU A 235 -10.94 -4.89 1.28
C LEU A 235 -9.74 -5.29 0.43
N VAL A 236 -9.92 -5.60 -0.86
CA VAL A 236 -8.81 -6.00 -1.76
C VAL A 236 -7.84 -4.85 -1.96
N THR A 237 -8.33 -3.62 -2.14
CA THR A 237 -7.50 -2.42 -2.23
C THR A 237 -6.58 -2.29 -1.02
N MET A 238 -7.13 -2.45 0.20
CA MET A 238 -6.35 -2.34 1.45
C MET A 238 -5.35 -3.49 1.60
N VAL A 239 -5.74 -4.72 1.29
CA VAL A 239 -4.85 -5.88 1.36
C VAL A 239 -3.64 -5.69 0.43
N ILE A 240 -3.86 -5.27 -0.81
CA ILE A 240 -2.78 -5.05 -1.79
C ILE A 240 -1.90 -3.87 -1.37
N ALA A 241 -2.51 -2.74 -1.02
CA ALA A 241 -1.77 -1.53 -0.64
C ALA A 241 -0.94 -1.75 0.63
N VAL A 242 -1.54 -2.28 1.71
CA VAL A 242 -0.86 -2.49 2.99
C VAL A 242 0.28 -3.51 2.84
N THR A 243 0.04 -4.62 2.15
CA THR A 243 1.08 -5.62 1.91
C THR A 243 2.22 -5.03 1.06
N GLY A 244 1.90 -4.36 -0.04
CA GLY A 244 2.90 -3.72 -0.90
C GLY A 244 3.71 -2.66 -0.16
N ILE A 245 3.08 -1.80 0.65
CA ILE A 245 3.73 -0.79 1.49
C ILE A 245 4.65 -1.45 2.53
N ALA A 246 4.13 -2.44 3.28
CA ALA A 246 4.88 -3.10 4.35
C ALA A 246 6.13 -3.83 3.83
N VAL A 247 6.02 -4.48 2.67
CA VAL A 247 7.10 -5.26 2.06
C VAL A 247 8.10 -4.38 1.31
N SER A 248 7.64 -3.31 0.66
CA SER A 248 8.49 -2.48 -0.21
C SER A 248 9.60 -1.76 0.53
N LEU A 249 9.37 -1.29 1.75
CA LEU A 249 10.38 -0.53 2.51
C LEU A 249 11.56 -1.38 2.95
N PRO A 250 11.39 -2.53 3.63
CA PRO A 250 12.52 -3.38 4.03
C PRO A 250 13.29 -3.93 2.82
N ILE A 251 12.59 -4.41 1.79
CA ILE A 251 13.25 -4.92 0.58
C ILE A 251 13.95 -3.77 -0.16
N GLY A 252 13.33 -2.60 -0.26
CA GLY A 252 13.92 -1.41 -0.85
C GLY A 252 15.20 -0.97 -0.16
N ILE A 253 15.24 -1.02 1.18
CA ILE A 253 16.47 -0.74 1.96
C ILE A 253 17.56 -1.75 1.60
N VAL A 254 17.24 -3.05 1.58
CA VAL A 254 18.22 -4.11 1.25
C VAL A 254 18.77 -3.93 -0.16
N LEU A 255 17.91 -3.66 -1.14
CA LEU A 255 18.30 -3.42 -2.53
C LEU A 255 19.15 -2.15 -2.69
N ALA A 256 18.80 -1.05 -2.01
CA ALA A 256 19.58 0.19 -2.04
C ALA A 256 20.99 0.01 -1.46
N LEU A 257 21.10 -0.75 -0.37
CA LEU A 257 22.40 -1.12 0.22
C LEU A 257 23.17 -2.08 -0.69
N GLY A 258 22.49 -3.07 -1.26
CA GLY A 258 23.06 -4.03 -2.20
C GLY A 258 23.64 -3.36 -3.44
N ARG A 259 22.94 -2.36 -4.02
CA ARG A 259 23.42 -1.56 -5.15
C ARG A 259 24.72 -0.80 -4.83
N ARG A 260 24.95 -0.43 -3.57
CA ARG A 260 26.16 0.24 -3.08
C ARG A 260 27.23 -0.72 -2.55
N SER A 261 26.98 -2.02 -2.56
CA SER A 261 27.90 -3.02 -2.06
C SER A 261 29.18 -3.10 -2.89
N HIS A 262 30.30 -3.35 -2.23
CA HIS A 262 31.56 -3.68 -2.87
C HIS A 262 31.60 -5.13 -3.39
N MET A 263 30.65 -5.98 -2.97
CA MET A 263 30.54 -7.37 -3.45
C MET A 263 29.90 -7.36 -4.85
N PRO A 264 30.63 -7.79 -5.92
CA PRO A 264 30.16 -7.63 -7.30
C PRO A 264 28.86 -8.39 -7.58
N ILE A 265 28.70 -9.59 -7.02
CA ILE A 265 27.49 -10.42 -7.19
C ILE A 265 26.27 -9.73 -6.57
N VAL A 266 26.37 -9.27 -5.32
CA VAL A 266 25.27 -8.58 -4.62
C VAL A 266 24.87 -7.32 -5.36
N ARG A 267 25.88 -6.53 -5.80
CA ARG A 267 25.62 -5.32 -6.58
C ARG A 267 24.95 -5.64 -7.91
N PHE A 268 25.41 -6.65 -8.63
CA PHE A 268 24.85 -7.05 -9.92
C PHE A 268 23.37 -7.42 -9.79
N PHE A 269 23.03 -8.35 -8.88
CA PHE A 269 21.64 -8.76 -8.70
C PHE A 269 20.73 -7.61 -8.21
N SER A 270 21.24 -6.75 -7.32
CA SER A 270 20.46 -5.59 -6.86
C SER A 270 20.20 -4.59 -8.00
N VAL A 271 21.19 -4.32 -8.83
CA VAL A 271 21.05 -3.43 -10.00
C VAL A 271 20.08 -4.02 -11.01
N VAL A 272 20.27 -5.30 -11.39
CA VAL A 272 19.38 -5.98 -12.35
C VAL A 272 17.94 -5.99 -11.85
N PHE A 273 17.71 -6.31 -10.59
CA PHE A 273 16.37 -6.28 -9.99
C PHE A 273 15.75 -4.89 -10.10
N ILE A 274 16.44 -3.85 -9.61
CA ILE A 274 15.92 -2.49 -9.61
C ILE A 274 15.62 -1.99 -11.02
N GLU A 275 16.54 -2.16 -11.95
CA GLU A 275 16.38 -1.66 -13.33
C GLU A 275 15.29 -2.44 -14.08
N PHE A 276 15.21 -3.76 -13.89
CA PHE A 276 14.17 -4.59 -14.51
C PHE A 276 12.77 -4.16 -14.07
N TRP A 277 12.50 -4.15 -12.76
CA TRP A 277 11.17 -3.84 -12.24
C TRP A 277 10.76 -2.38 -12.46
N ARG A 278 11.71 -1.46 -12.59
CA ARG A 278 11.42 -0.06 -12.95
C ARG A 278 11.29 0.17 -14.44
N GLY A 279 11.87 -0.70 -15.24
CA GLY A 279 11.78 -0.62 -16.71
C GLY A 279 10.48 -1.18 -17.29
N VAL A 280 9.72 -1.95 -16.51
CA VAL A 280 8.48 -2.62 -16.95
C VAL A 280 7.27 -1.95 -16.30
N PRO A 281 6.20 -1.62 -17.05
CA PRO A 281 4.96 -1.08 -16.47
C PRO A 281 4.33 -2.05 -15.49
N LEU A 282 3.75 -1.56 -14.38
CA LEU A 282 3.10 -2.41 -13.38
C LEU A 282 2.00 -3.30 -13.96
N ILE A 283 1.24 -2.79 -14.92
CA ILE A 283 0.20 -3.56 -15.61
C ILE A 283 0.77 -4.83 -16.28
N THR A 284 1.94 -4.72 -16.92
CA THR A 284 2.63 -5.85 -17.53
C THR A 284 3.13 -6.83 -16.47
N VAL A 285 3.63 -6.34 -15.34
CA VAL A 285 4.04 -7.16 -14.19
C VAL A 285 2.86 -7.99 -13.68
N LEU A 286 1.70 -7.36 -13.48
CA LEU A 286 0.49 -8.04 -13.03
C LEU A 286 0.04 -9.12 -14.02
N PHE A 287 0.10 -8.83 -15.32
CA PHE A 287 -0.21 -9.80 -16.35
C PHE A 287 0.76 -10.98 -16.35
N MET A 288 2.07 -10.70 -16.27
CA MET A 288 3.10 -11.74 -16.18
C MET A 288 2.93 -12.61 -14.93
N SER A 289 2.67 -12.01 -13.78
CA SER A 289 2.49 -12.75 -12.53
C SER A 289 1.20 -13.58 -12.51
N SER A 290 0.14 -13.09 -13.15
CA SER A 290 -1.16 -13.78 -13.15
C SER A 290 -1.31 -14.83 -14.24
N VAL A 291 -0.85 -14.56 -15.47
CA VAL A 291 -1.07 -15.39 -16.66
C VAL A 291 0.15 -16.23 -16.99
N MET A 292 1.36 -15.63 -16.96
CA MET A 292 2.55 -16.33 -17.41
C MET A 292 3.16 -17.20 -16.30
N LEU A 293 3.17 -16.74 -15.04
CA LEU A 293 3.78 -17.53 -13.96
C LEU A 293 3.23 -18.94 -13.84
N PRO A 294 1.91 -19.19 -13.94
CA PRO A 294 1.37 -20.55 -13.90
C PRO A 294 1.92 -21.49 -14.98
N LEU A 295 2.32 -20.96 -16.15
CA LEU A 295 2.88 -21.76 -17.24
C LEU A 295 4.27 -22.31 -16.94
N PHE A 296 4.97 -21.73 -15.98
CA PHE A 296 6.31 -22.16 -15.54
C PHE A 296 6.27 -23.06 -14.30
N LEU A 297 5.08 -23.28 -13.74
CA LEU A 297 4.91 -24.14 -12.57
C LEU A 297 4.70 -25.60 -12.99
N PRO A 298 5.14 -26.58 -12.16
CA PRO A 298 4.82 -27.98 -12.38
C PRO A 298 3.31 -28.22 -12.43
N GLU A 299 2.89 -29.26 -13.17
CA GLU A 299 1.48 -29.66 -13.22
C GLU A 299 0.92 -29.89 -11.80
N GLY A 300 -0.27 -29.37 -11.55
CA GLY A 300 -0.94 -29.47 -10.25
C GLY A 300 -0.53 -28.42 -9.20
N VAL A 301 0.47 -27.58 -9.48
CA VAL A 301 0.84 -26.46 -8.60
C VAL A 301 0.17 -25.17 -9.08
N THR A 302 -0.79 -24.69 -8.31
CA THR A 302 -1.45 -23.39 -8.58
C THR A 302 -1.28 -22.46 -7.38
N PHE A 303 -0.87 -21.23 -7.65
CA PHE A 303 -0.87 -20.19 -6.63
C PHE A 303 -2.14 -19.35 -6.77
N ASP A 304 -2.68 -18.96 -5.63
CA ASP A 304 -3.80 -18.04 -5.54
C ASP A 304 -3.55 -16.77 -6.38
N LYS A 305 -4.59 -16.26 -7.06
CA LYS A 305 -4.49 -15.10 -7.95
C LYS A 305 -4.11 -13.84 -7.19
N LEU A 306 -4.68 -13.62 -6.00
CA LEU A 306 -4.36 -12.48 -5.15
C LEU A 306 -2.91 -12.56 -4.66
N LEU A 307 -2.44 -13.74 -4.25
CA LEU A 307 -1.05 -13.94 -3.85
C LEU A 307 -0.07 -13.59 -4.98
N ARG A 308 -0.36 -14.00 -6.22
CA ARG A 308 0.46 -13.64 -7.39
C ARG A 308 0.51 -12.13 -7.61
N ALA A 309 -0.64 -11.47 -7.49
CA ALA A 309 -0.71 -10.01 -7.56
C ALA A 309 0.09 -9.34 -6.45
N LEU A 310 -0.04 -9.80 -5.20
CA LEU A 310 0.71 -9.27 -4.06
C LEU A 310 2.22 -9.36 -4.25
N VAL A 311 2.72 -10.50 -4.74
CA VAL A 311 4.15 -10.68 -5.04
C VAL A 311 4.60 -9.71 -6.13
N GLY A 312 3.87 -9.62 -7.25
CA GLY A 312 4.20 -8.71 -8.36
C GLY A 312 4.25 -7.24 -7.92
N VAL A 313 3.22 -6.80 -7.19
CA VAL A 313 3.14 -5.42 -6.65
C VAL A 313 4.26 -5.15 -5.65
N ALA A 314 4.55 -6.10 -4.75
CA ALA A 314 5.61 -5.94 -3.75
C ALA A 314 7.00 -5.83 -4.39
N MET A 315 7.31 -6.63 -5.40
CA MET A 315 8.57 -6.56 -6.13
C MET A 315 8.72 -5.23 -6.88
N PHE A 316 7.66 -4.81 -7.57
CA PHE A 316 7.62 -3.52 -8.27
C PHE A 316 7.82 -2.35 -7.30
N ALA A 317 7.02 -2.27 -6.24
CA ALA A 317 7.12 -1.22 -5.24
C ALA A 317 8.49 -1.19 -4.53
N SER A 318 9.10 -2.35 -4.30
CA SER A 318 10.43 -2.48 -3.68
C SER A 318 11.54 -1.86 -4.55
N ALA A 319 11.44 -1.97 -5.87
CA ALA A 319 12.40 -1.37 -6.79
C ALA A 319 12.33 0.17 -6.78
N TYR A 320 11.12 0.74 -6.75
CA TYR A 320 10.93 2.19 -6.60
C TYR A 320 11.39 2.67 -5.23
N MET A 321 11.05 1.95 -4.18
CA MET A 321 11.49 2.27 -2.81
C MET A 321 13.01 2.23 -2.67
N ALA A 322 13.70 1.29 -3.35
CA ALA A 322 15.15 1.21 -3.36
C ALA A 322 15.79 2.49 -3.91
N GLU A 323 15.20 3.10 -4.95
CA GLU A 323 15.70 4.36 -5.51
C GLU A 323 15.44 5.55 -4.58
N VAL A 324 14.31 5.58 -3.89
CA VAL A 324 14.01 6.61 -2.89
C VAL A 324 15.05 6.54 -1.76
N VAL A 325 15.28 5.34 -1.20
CA VAL A 325 16.28 5.12 -0.14
C VAL A 325 17.71 5.44 -0.64
N ARG A 326 18.04 5.07 -1.88
CA ARG A 326 19.32 5.41 -2.50
C ARG A 326 19.54 6.92 -2.55
N GLY A 327 18.50 7.69 -2.94
CA GLY A 327 18.52 9.14 -2.94
C GLY A 327 18.88 9.72 -1.56
N GLY A 328 18.26 9.19 -0.49
CA GLY A 328 18.57 9.56 0.89
C GLY A 328 20.01 9.25 1.29
N LEU A 329 20.49 8.05 0.93
CA LEU A 329 21.87 7.65 1.21
C LEU A 329 22.90 8.52 0.47
N GLN A 330 22.58 9.06 -0.70
CA GLN A 330 23.43 9.96 -1.45
C GLN A 330 23.46 11.38 -0.88
N ALA A 331 22.38 11.79 -0.22
CA ALA A 331 22.28 13.12 0.39
C ALA A 331 23.06 13.25 1.71
N ILE A 332 23.52 12.14 2.31
CA ILE A 332 24.30 12.17 3.54
C ILE A 332 25.71 12.71 3.29
N PRO A 333 26.15 13.76 4.00
CA PRO A 333 27.50 14.32 3.86
C PRO A 333 28.59 13.28 4.14
N LYS A 334 29.69 13.33 3.39
CA LYS A 334 30.84 12.41 3.55
C LYS A 334 31.42 12.43 4.97
N GLY A 335 31.41 13.59 5.63
CA GLY A 335 31.89 13.73 7.02
C GLY A 335 31.16 12.86 8.04
N GLN A 336 29.90 12.46 7.77
CA GLN A 336 29.17 11.52 8.64
C GLN A 336 29.77 10.10 8.55
N PHE A 337 30.21 9.69 7.38
CA PHE A 337 30.91 8.42 7.17
C PHE A 337 32.32 8.46 7.77
N GLU A 338 33.06 9.54 7.52
CA GLU A 338 34.42 9.73 8.02
C GLU A 338 34.47 9.83 9.55
N GLY A 339 33.56 10.58 10.16
CA GLY A 339 33.43 10.68 11.61
C GLY A 339 33.09 9.35 12.27
N ALA A 340 32.16 8.57 11.64
CA ALA A 340 31.84 7.23 12.14
C ALA A 340 33.07 6.27 12.10
N MET A 341 33.83 6.33 11.00
CA MET A 341 35.06 5.54 10.87
C MET A 341 36.13 5.98 11.88
N ALA A 342 36.28 7.27 12.14
CA ALA A 342 37.18 7.80 13.14
C ALA A 342 36.84 7.34 14.56
N LEU A 343 35.58 7.08 14.86
CA LEU A 343 35.13 6.46 16.12
C LEU A 343 35.29 4.94 16.16
N GLY A 344 35.90 4.33 15.14
CA GLY A 344 36.13 2.87 15.09
C GLY A 344 34.86 2.04 14.82
N LEU A 345 33.76 2.65 14.33
CA LEU A 345 32.55 1.92 14.01
C LEU A 345 32.74 1.07 12.75
N ASN A 346 32.35 -0.20 12.84
CA ASN A 346 32.31 -1.04 11.65
C ASN A 346 31.18 -0.62 10.72
N TYR A 347 31.19 -1.10 9.46
CA TYR A 347 30.19 -0.74 8.43
C TYR A 347 28.74 -0.92 8.90
N ASN A 348 28.42 -2.03 9.57
CA ASN A 348 27.06 -2.30 10.02
C ASN A 348 26.62 -1.34 11.14
N GLN A 349 27.51 -1.03 12.07
CA GLN A 349 27.26 -0.07 13.15
C GLN A 349 27.08 1.34 12.59
N MET A 350 27.98 1.77 11.70
CA MET A 350 27.91 3.07 11.02
C MET A 350 26.58 3.20 10.26
N MET A 351 26.22 2.21 9.46
CA MET A 351 24.97 2.24 8.68
C MET A 351 23.73 2.25 9.58
N ARG A 352 23.69 1.38 10.59
CA ARG A 352 22.50 1.23 11.45
C ARG A 352 22.30 2.40 12.41
N MET A 353 23.38 2.95 12.97
CA MET A 353 23.31 3.94 14.06
C MET A 353 23.39 5.38 13.58
N ILE A 354 24.05 5.65 12.43
CA ILE A 354 24.35 7.01 11.97
C ILE A 354 23.71 7.29 10.60
N VAL A 355 24.09 6.54 9.57
CA VAL A 355 23.77 6.89 8.18
C VAL A 355 22.31 6.61 7.84
N MET A 356 21.82 5.40 8.12
CA MET A 356 20.45 4.99 7.72
C MET A 356 19.37 5.82 8.41
N PRO A 357 19.41 6.10 9.72
CA PRO A 357 18.39 6.93 10.36
C PRO A 357 18.32 8.34 9.75
N GLN A 358 19.46 8.93 9.41
CA GLN A 358 19.52 10.24 8.77
C GLN A 358 18.99 10.16 7.32
N ALA A 359 19.43 9.14 6.56
CA ALA A 359 18.99 8.95 5.17
C ALA A 359 17.48 8.75 5.06
N LEU A 360 16.90 7.88 5.91
CA LEU A 360 15.46 7.65 5.92
C LEU A 360 14.67 8.90 6.31
N LYS A 361 15.17 9.69 7.26
CA LYS A 361 14.56 10.98 7.63
C LYS A 361 14.44 11.92 6.43
N LEU A 362 15.49 12.05 5.63
CA LEU A 362 15.53 12.94 4.46
C LEU A 362 14.56 12.51 3.35
N VAL A 363 14.21 11.23 3.27
CA VAL A 363 13.36 10.70 2.18
C VAL A 363 11.94 10.36 2.62
N ILE A 364 11.50 10.75 3.82
CA ILE A 364 10.12 10.55 4.26
C ILE A 364 9.10 11.02 3.23
N PRO A 365 9.21 12.22 2.62
CA PRO A 365 8.28 12.66 1.60
C PRO A 365 8.26 11.73 0.37
N GLY A 366 9.42 11.26 -0.07
CA GLY A 366 9.56 10.31 -1.17
C GLY A 366 8.96 8.95 -0.85
N ILE A 367 9.15 8.44 0.37
CA ILE A 367 8.56 7.19 0.86
C ILE A 367 7.04 7.28 0.81
N VAL A 368 6.46 8.34 1.41
CA VAL A 368 5.00 8.51 1.45
C VAL A 368 4.43 8.74 0.05
N ASN A 369 5.13 9.47 -0.81
CA ASN A 369 4.70 9.63 -2.20
C ASN A 369 4.65 8.30 -2.96
N THR A 370 5.61 7.41 -2.71
CA THR A 370 5.59 6.03 -3.24
C THR A 370 4.40 5.24 -2.71
N PHE A 371 4.06 5.39 -1.42
CA PHE A 371 2.89 4.73 -0.82
C PHE A 371 1.57 5.26 -1.41
N ILE A 372 1.45 6.58 -1.61
CA ILE A 372 0.29 7.18 -2.26
C ILE A 372 0.15 6.68 -3.71
N GLY A 373 1.27 6.59 -4.44
CA GLY A 373 1.30 5.99 -5.77
C GLY A 373 0.78 4.56 -5.75
N LEU A 374 1.36 3.72 -4.89
CA LEU A 374 0.98 2.31 -4.77
C LEU A 374 -0.50 2.11 -4.40
N PHE A 375 -1.03 2.94 -3.49
CA PHE A 375 -2.45 2.89 -3.12
C PHE A 375 -3.37 3.18 -4.31
N LYS A 376 -2.98 4.08 -5.21
CA LYS A 376 -3.73 4.34 -6.45
C LYS A 376 -3.53 3.26 -7.51
N ASP A 377 -2.33 2.68 -7.58
CA ASP A 377 -1.98 1.65 -8.55
C ASP A 377 -2.68 0.31 -8.29
N THR A 378 -3.31 0.14 -7.11
CA THR A 378 -4.18 -1.03 -6.84
C THR A 378 -5.31 -1.17 -7.85
N THR A 379 -5.76 -0.07 -8.47
CA THR A 379 -6.80 -0.08 -9.51
C THR A 379 -6.41 -0.90 -10.76
N LEU A 380 -5.12 -1.14 -10.98
CA LEU A 380 -4.63 -1.90 -12.12
C LEU A 380 -4.90 -3.42 -12.00
N VAL A 381 -5.21 -3.92 -10.80
CA VAL A 381 -5.46 -5.35 -10.60
C VAL A 381 -6.76 -5.83 -11.24
N LEU A 382 -7.65 -4.91 -11.61
CA LEU A 382 -8.85 -5.22 -12.37
C LEU A 382 -8.52 -5.97 -13.68
N ILE A 383 -7.39 -5.64 -14.33
CA ILE A 383 -6.99 -6.26 -15.60
C ILE A 383 -6.77 -7.77 -15.49
N ILE A 384 -6.41 -8.24 -14.31
CA ILE A 384 -6.25 -9.67 -14.02
C ILE A 384 -7.48 -10.28 -13.37
N GLY A 385 -8.61 -9.53 -13.32
CA GLY A 385 -9.88 -10.00 -12.78
C GLY A 385 -9.92 -10.07 -11.24
N LEU A 386 -9.19 -9.19 -10.57
CA LEU A 386 -9.37 -8.88 -9.16
C LEU A 386 -10.12 -7.56 -9.05
N PHE A 387 -11.28 -7.59 -8.40
CA PHE A 387 -12.13 -6.41 -8.27
C PHE A 387 -11.72 -5.61 -7.03
N ASP A 388 -10.77 -4.68 -7.22
CA ASP A 388 -10.46 -3.66 -6.22
C ASP A 388 -11.62 -2.66 -6.04
N PHE A 389 -11.43 -1.63 -5.23
CA PHE A 389 -12.49 -0.65 -4.93
C PHE A 389 -13.06 0.00 -6.20
N LEU A 390 -12.23 0.44 -7.13
CA LEU A 390 -12.69 1.03 -8.39
C LEU A 390 -13.30 -0.03 -9.30
N GLY A 391 -12.70 -1.21 -9.40
CA GLY A 391 -13.19 -2.32 -10.20
C GLY A 391 -14.55 -2.82 -9.72
N GLN A 392 -14.77 -2.86 -8.40
CA GLN A 392 -16.06 -3.24 -7.83
C GLN A 392 -17.16 -2.21 -8.15
N ILE A 393 -16.82 -0.92 -8.10
CA ILE A 393 -17.72 0.16 -8.54
C ILE A 393 -18.05 0.00 -10.01
N GLN A 394 -17.08 -0.23 -10.88
CA GLN A 394 -17.32 -0.40 -12.32
C GLN A 394 -18.16 -1.65 -12.63
N SER A 395 -17.99 -2.72 -11.87
CA SER A 395 -18.79 -3.94 -12.06
C SER A 395 -20.29 -3.72 -11.81
N SER A 396 -20.65 -2.78 -10.95
CA SER A 396 -22.05 -2.47 -10.62
C SER A 396 -22.78 -1.69 -11.72
N PHE A 397 -22.05 -1.12 -12.71
CA PHE A 397 -22.69 -0.40 -13.83
C PHE A 397 -23.46 -1.31 -14.79
N THR A 398 -23.20 -2.61 -14.73
CA THR A 398 -23.91 -3.60 -15.55
C THR A 398 -25.27 -4.00 -14.98
N ASP A 399 -25.61 -3.58 -13.76
CA ASP A 399 -26.89 -3.88 -13.14
C ASP A 399 -28.00 -2.99 -13.72
N PRO A 400 -29.00 -3.56 -14.42
CA PRO A 400 -30.10 -2.81 -15.00
C PRO A 400 -31.00 -2.16 -13.95
N THR A 401 -31.00 -2.63 -12.69
CA THR A 401 -31.82 -2.11 -11.60
C THR A 401 -31.50 -0.65 -11.28
N TRP A 402 -30.26 -0.23 -11.51
CA TRP A 402 -29.78 1.13 -11.25
C TRP A 402 -29.24 1.86 -12.48
N ALA A 403 -29.39 1.28 -13.68
CA ALA A 403 -28.86 1.86 -14.91
C ALA A 403 -29.51 3.23 -15.22
N THR A 404 -28.78 4.31 -14.94
CA THR A 404 -29.15 5.70 -15.24
C THR A 404 -27.94 6.46 -15.80
N PRO A 405 -28.15 7.55 -16.59
CA PRO A 405 -27.03 8.34 -17.12
C PRO A 405 -26.10 8.93 -16.04
N VAL A 406 -26.62 9.18 -14.84
CA VAL A 406 -25.88 9.79 -13.72
C VAL A 406 -25.21 8.76 -12.79
N GLN A 407 -25.52 7.46 -12.96
CA GLN A 407 -24.99 6.38 -12.12
C GLN A 407 -23.46 6.37 -12.08
N ALA A 408 -22.83 6.27 -13.24
CA ALA A 408 -21.37 6.18 -13.33
C ALA A 408 -20.68 7.45 -12.77
N LEU A 409 -21.25 8.64 -13.04
CA LEU A 409 -20.68 9.89 -12.55
C LEU A 409 -20.76 9.98 -11.01
N SER A 410 -21.89 9.59 -10.43
CA SER A 410 -22.10 9.55 -8.97
C SER A 410 -21.12 8.57 -8.30
N ALA A 411 -20.97 7.38 -8.89
CA ALA A 411 -20.05 6.35 -8.38
C ALA A 411 -18.58 6.76 -8.48
N TYR A 412 -18.16 7.36 -9.60
CA TYR A 412 -16.80 7.86 -9.73
C TYR A 412 -16.51 9.04 -8.80
N LEU A 413 -17.50 9.90 -8.54
CA LEU A 413 -17.35 10.97 -7.56
C LEU A 413 -17.15 10.40 -6.14
N PHE A 414 -17.91 9.35 -5.80
CA PHE A 414 -17.70 8.62 -4.54
C PHE A 414 -16.32 7.98 -4.48
N ALA A 415 -15.89 7.28 -5.55
CA ALA A 415 -14.57 6.69 -5.62
C ALA A 415 -13.47 7.75 -5.43
N ALA A 416 -13.57 8.87 -6.15
CA ALA A 416 -12.63 9.98 -6.05
C ALA A 416 -12.55 10.54 -4.62
N PHE A 417 -13.69 10.66 -3.94
CA PHE A 417 -13.75 11.11 -2.54
C PHE A 417 -13.02 10.14 -1.60
N VAL A 418 -13.27 8.83 -1.72
CA VAL A 418 -12.61 7.81 -0.89
C VAL A 418 -11.10 7.80 -1.13
N TYR A 419 -10.65 7.75 -2.39
CA TYR A 419 -9.21 7.84 -2.71
C TYR A 419 -8.60 9.15 -2.20
N PHE A 420 -9.31 10.27 -2.33
CA PHE A 420 -8.84 11.56 -1.82
C PHE A 420 -8.63 11.54 -0.31
N VAL A 421 -9.57 10.99 0.47
CA VAL A 421 -9.45 10.91 1.94
C VAL A 421 -8.19 10.16 2.35
N PHE A 422 -7.93 8.98 1.77
CA PHE A 422 -6.73 8.20 2.08
C PHE A 422 -5.44 8.91 1.63
N CYS A 423 -5.38 9.36 0.37
CA CYS A 423 -4.18 10.00 -0.18
C CYS A 423 -3.87 11.34 0.52
N PHE A 424 -4.89 12.14 0.81
CA PHE A 424 -4.75 13.41 1.53
C PHE A 424 -4.30 13.16 2.96
N GLY A 425 -4.88 12.17 3.65
CA GLY A 425 -4.47 11.77 4.99
C GLY A 425 -2.99 11.39 5.04
N MET A 426 -2.53 10.51 4.14
CA MET A 426 -1.11 10.14 4.02
C MET A 426 -0.22 11.35 3.73
N SER A 427 -0.61 12.22 2.80
CA SER A 427 0.15 13.42 2.45
C SER A 427 0.26 14.40 3.64
N ARG A 428 -0.84 14.65 4.34
CA ARG A 428 -0.85 15.55 5.52
C ARG A 428 -0.01 14.98 6.66
N TYR A 429 -0.05 13.67 6.86
CA TYR A 429 0.79 13.00 7.84
C TYR A 429 2.28 13.12 7.49
N SER A 430 2.64 12.97 6.22
CA SER A 430 4.03 13.16 5.75
C SER A 430 4.56 14.53 6.10
N ILE A 431 3.80 15.60 5.77
CA ILE A 431 4.18 16.98 6.07
C ILE A 431 4.30 17.22 7.60
N PHE A 432 3.41 16.62 8.39
CA PHE A 432 3.48 16.68 9.84
C PHE A 432 4.77 16.04 10.38
N MET A 433 5.13 14.85 9.88
CA MET A 433 6.35 14.14 10.28
C MET A 433 7.61 14.87 9.83
N GLU A 434 7.63 15.40 8.61
CA GLU A 434 8.74 16.19 8.09
C GLU A 434 9.04 17.39 8.99
N ARG A 435 8.04 18.21 9.28
CA ARG A 435 8.16 19.36 10.18
C ARG A 435 8.63 19.00 11.59
N ARG A 436 8.17 17.86 12.10
CA ARG A 436 8.55 17.37 13.44
C ARG A 436 9.97 16.84 13.49
N LEU A 437 10.42 16.20 12.43
CA LEU A 437 11.76 15.62 12.32
C LEU A 437 12.80 16.65 11.84
N ASP A 438 12.36 17.76 11.29
CA ASP A 438 13.21 18.88 10.93
C ASP A 438 13.66 19.60 12.21
N THR A 439 14.62 19.01 12.90
CA THR A 439 15.35 19.64 14.00
C THR A 439 16.39 20.56 13.40
N GLY A 440 15.91 21.73 12.94
CA GLY A 440 16.63 22.81 12.33
C GLY A 440 18.16 22.79 12.38
N HIS A 441 18.78 22.57 11.24
CA HIS A 441 20.03 23.24 10.94
C HIS A 441 19.68 24.69 10.55
N ARG A 442 19.49 25.52 11.56
CA ARG A 442 19.65 26.96 11.45
C ARG A 442 21.07 27.33 11.82
#